data_a504a769f3abfdebb990823490e5d583
#
_entry.id   a504a769f3abfdebb990823490e5d583
#
_cell.length_a   1.000
_cell.length_b   1.000
_cell.length_c   1.000
_cell.angle_alpha   90.00
_cell.angle_beta   90.00
_cell.angle_gamma   90.00
#
_symmetry.space_group_name_H-M   'P 1'
#
loop_
_entity.id
_entity.type
_entity.pdbx_description
1 polymer ?
#
loop_
_entity_poly.entity_id
_entity_poly.type
_entity_poly.pdbx_seq_one_letter_code
_entity_poly.pdbx_strand_id
1 'polypeptide(L)'
;MEAIKTTIGEFEKISLGRLDEIDWEAMKPFYTNMSKDIDTQRKRIGGNFAIAQAVTSRDMRDHIRINLPDCVFITLTLTKENQLKRVIARHGEQAGDDMFEMFNAMFKFYEGPGDGEKNTYNIDISEDMTPNDVMNKVLEILDKH
;
A
#
# COMPACT_ATOMS: atom_id res chain seq x y z
N MET A 1 11.96 1.69 -14.03
CA MET A 1 11.24 0.45 -13.68
C MET A 1 12.14 -0.62 -13.02
N GLU A 2 13.39 -0.78 -13.42
CA GLU A 2 14.31 -1.74 -12.76
C GLU A 2 14.64 -1.38 -11.30
N ALA A 3 14.88 -0.12 -10.99
CA ALA A 3 15.17 0.32 -9.62
C ALA A 3 14.02 0.02 -8.64
N ILE A 4 12.77 0.18 -9.08
CA ILE A 4 11.58 -0.13 -8.26
C ILE A 4 11.46 -1.64 -8.00
N LYS A 5 11.80 -2.49 -8.97
CA LYS A 5 11.77 -3.95 -8.82
C LYS A 5 12.85 -4.45 -7.83
N THR A 6 14.03 -3.85 -7.84
CA THR A 6 15.11 -4.19 -6.90
C THR A 6 14.69 -3.82 -5.47
N THR A 7 14.07 -2.68 -5.30
CA THR A 7 13.60 -2.18 -4.00
C THR A 7 12.45 -3.04 -3.43
N ILE A 8 11.54 -3.55 -4.28
CA ILE A 8 10.49 -4.48 -3.87
C ILE A 8 11.09 -5.82 -3.40
N GLY A 9 12.10 -6.34 -4.10
CA GLY A 9 12.79 -7.58 -3.70
C GLY A 9 13.54 -7.46 -2.37
N GLU A 10 14.08 -6.29 -2.04
CA GLU A 10 14.68 -6.01 -0.73
C GLU A 10 13.62 -5.91 0.36
N PHE A 11 12.47 -5.30 0.07
CA PHE A 11 11.33 -5.24 0.97
C PHE A 11 10.80 -6.63 1.33
N GLU A 12 10.63 -7.51 0.35
CA GLU A 12 10.21 -8.89 0.58
C GLU A 12 11.20 -9.65 1.48
N LYS A 13 12.51 -9.46 1.32
CA LYS A 13 13.51 -10.10 2.17
C LYS A 13 13.48 -9.61 3.61
N ILE A 14 13.19 -8.34 3.83
CA ILE A 14 13.12 -7.74 5.18
C ILE A 14 11.79 -8.13 5.85
N SER A 15 10.67 -8.12 5.12
CA SER A 15 9.35 -8.38 5.66
C SER A 15 9.03 -9.86 5.89
N LEU A 16 9.61 -10.77 5.11
CA LEU A 16 9.39 -12.21 5.26
C LEU A 16 10.18 -12.86 6.41
N GLY A 17 11.09 -12.12 7.07
CA GLY A 17 11.89 -12.65 8.15
C GLY A 17 11.16 -12.84 9.48
N ARG A 18 10.08 -12.07 9.73
CA ARG A 18 9.22 -12.16 10.93
C ARG A 18 7.81 -11.68 10.57
N LEU A 19 6.88 -12.60 10.45
CA LEU A 19 5.47 -12.31 10.14
C LEU A 19 4.68 -11.71 11.32
N ASP A 20 5.23 -11.72 12.52
CA ASP A 20 4.61 -11.30 13.74
C ASP A 20 4.99 -9.87 14.19
N GLU A 21 6.09 -9.34 13.69
CA GLU A 21 6.56 -7.98 13.98
C GLU A 21 7.10 -7.29 12.73
N ILE A 22 6.53 -6.14 12.38
CA ILE A 22 7.12 -5.26 11.37
C ILE A 22 8.21 -4.44 12.07
N ASP A 23 9.46 -4.70 11.74
CA ASP A 23 10.57 -3.85 12.17
C ASP A 23 10.55 -2.54 11.37
N TRP A 24 9.85 -1.55 11.92
CA TRP A 24 9.70 -0.24 11.30
C TRP A 24 11.05 0.47 11.10
N GLU A 25 11.97 0.35 12.04
CA GLU A 25 13.30 0.98 11.92
C GLU A 25 14.09 0.39 10.75
N ALA A 26 14.02 -0.92 10.55
CA ALA A 26 14.65 -1.57 9.40
C ALA A 26 14.00 -1.19 8.06
N MET A 27 12.71 -0.84 8.06
CA MET A 27 11.96 -0.46 6.86
C MET A 27 12.11 1.01 6.45
N LYS A 28 12.47 1.89 7.36
CA LYS A 28 12.62 3.34 7.09
C LYS A 28 13.51 3.65 5.90
N PRO A 29 14.71 3.06 5.73
CA PRO A 29 15.57 3.31 4.58
C PRO A 29 14.89 2.98 3.24
N PHE A 30 14.10 1.90 3.19
CA PHE A 30 13.33 1.52 2.01
C PHE A 30 12.36 2.64 1.62
N TYR A 31 11.50 3.09 2.54
CA TYR A 31 10.52 4.15 2.25
C TYR A 31 11.18 5.50 1.94
N THR A 32 12.31 5.80 2.59
CA THR A 32 13.10 6.99 2.28
C THR A 32 13.63 6.96 0.86
N ASN A 33 14.22 5.86 0.42
CA ASN A 33 14.76 5.73 -0.93
C ASN A 33 13.64 5.72 -1.97
N MET A 34 12.59 4.96 -1.74
CA MET A 34 11.42 4.90 -2.61
C MET A 34 10.82 6.29 -2.83
N SER A 35 10.56 7.06 -1.76
CA SER A 35 9.96 8.38 -1.87
C SER A 35 10.86 9.39 -2.56
N LYS A 36 12.17 9.33 -2.38
CA LYS A 36 13.16 10.15 -3.11
C LYS A 36 13.20 9.81 -4.59
N ASP A 37 13.17 8.53 -4.92
CA ASP A 37 13.19 8.07 -6.31
C ASP A 37 11.91 8.51 -7.04
N ILE A 38 10.75 8.41 -6.38
CA ILE A 38 9.48 8.91 -6.89
C ILE A 38 9.56 10.42 -7.16
N ASP A 39 10.04 11.21 -6.21
CA ASP A 39 10.17 12.66 -6.37
C ASP A 39 11.11 13.01 -7.54
N THR A 40 12.23 12.30 -7.65
CA THR A 40 13.19 12.46 -8.76
C THR A 40 12.53 12.13 -10.10
N GLN A 41 11.81 11.03 -10.22
CA GLN A 41 11.12 10.65 -11.45
C GLN A 41 10.01 11.64 -11.81
N ARG A 42 9.23 12.09 -10.81
CA ARG A 42 8.19 13.09 -10.99
C ARG A 42 8.76 14.40 -11.60
N LYS A 43 9.84 14.89 -11.04
CA LYS A 43 10.54 16.09 -11.54
C LYS A 43 11.08 15.91 -12.95
N ARG A 44 11.59 14.73 -13.26
CA ARG A 44 12.15 14.43 -14.58
C ARG A 44 11.09 14.34 -15.67
N ILE A 45 9.95 13.72 -15.40
CA ILE A 45 8.89 13.44 -16.38
C ILE A 45 7.88 14.59 -16.43
N GLY A 46 7.73 15.36 -15.36
CA GLY A 46 6.80 16.50 -15.29
C GLY A 46 5.34 16.07 -15.20
N GLY A 47 5.02 14.98 -14.49
CA GLY A 47 3.66 14.45 -14.39
C GLY A 47 3.32 13.88 -13.02
N ASN A 48 2.08 13.41 -12.90
CA ASN A 48 1.60 12.70 -11.73
C ASN A 48 1.86 11.20 -11.85
N PHE A 49 2.09 10.55 -10.72
CA PHE A 49 2.31 9.12 -10.64
C PHE A 49 1.28 8.47 -9.72
N ALA A 50 0.79 7.31 -10.11
CA ALA A 50 0.07 6.39 -9.24
C ALA A 50 0.97 5.20 -8.92
N ILE A 51 1.09 4.88 -7.64
CA ILE A 51 1.94 3.79 -7.16
C ILE A 51 1.10 2.87 -6.28
N ALA A 52 1.12 1.59 -6.59
CA ALA A 52 0.53 0.55 -5.73
C ALA A 52 1.61 0.02 -4.79
N GLN A 53 1.43 0.23 -3.49
CA GLN A 53 2.37 -0.19 -2.46
C GLN A 53 1.63 -0.58 -1.17
N ALA A 54 2.17 -1.54 -0.44
CA ALA A 54 1.68 -1.89 0.89
C ALA A 54 2.20 -0.85 1.91
N VAL A 55 1.37 0.15 2.21
CA VAL A 55 1.64 1.17 3.24
C VAL A 55 0.56 1.05 4.30
N THR A 56 0.83 0.29 5.35
CA THR A 56 -0.18 -0.17 6.29
C THR A 56 -0.37 0.74 7.50
N SER A 57 0.66 1.46 7.95
CA SER A 57 0.61 2.28 9.14
C SER A 57 0.68 3.78 8.83
N ARG A 58 0.23 4.59 9.79
CA ARG A 58 0.35 6.04 9.72
C ARG A 58 1.82 6.47 9.71
N ASP A 59 2.66 5.85 10.53
CA ASP A 59 4.10 6.17 10.58
C ASP A 59 4.78 5.99 9.23
N MET A 60 4.41 4.93 8.47
CA MET A 60 4.90 4.72 7.11
C MET A 60 4.46 5.85 6.18
N ARG A 61 3.18 6.25 6.24
CA ARG A 61 2.65 7.34 5.42
C ARG A 61 3.30 8.68 5.75
N ASP A 62 3.46 8.99 7.03
CA ASP A 62 4.10 10.22 7.48
C ASP A 62 5.58 10.28 7.07
N HIS A 63 6.26 9.14 7.09
CA HIS A 63 7.65 9.04 6.63
C HIS A 63 7.79 9.28 5.11
N ILE A 64 6.87 8.76 4.31
CA ILE A 64 6.81 9.03 2.85
C ILE A 64 6.56 10.52 2.59
N ARG A 65 5.70 11.18 3.38
CA ARG A 65 5.39 12.62 3.25
C ARG A 65 6.58 13.53 3.48
N ILE A 66 7.64 13.07 4.16
CA ILE A 66 8.86 13.86 4.33
C ILE A 66 9.43 14.29 2.96
N ASN A 67 9.43 13.39 1.99
CA ASN A 67 9.93 13.68 0.63
C ASN A 67 8.81 14.00 -0.37
N LEU A 68 7.57 13.63 -0.08
CA LEU A 68 6.39 13.77 -0.93
C LEU A 68 5.23 14.41 -0.14
N PRO A 69 5.34 15.69 0.27
CA PRO A 69 4.38 16.32 1.18
C PRO A 69 2.96 16.42 0.60
N ASP A 70 2.82 16.45 -0.72
CA ASP A 70 1.54 16.61 -1.42
C ASP A 70 0.95 15.26 -1.89
N CYS A 71 1.56 14.14 -1.51
CA CYS A 71 1.04 12.83 -1.93
C CYS A 71 -0.34 12.55 -1.32
N VAL A 72 -1.18 11.92 -2.12
CA VAL A 72 -2.51 11.44 -1.73
C VAL A 72 -2.43 9.93 -1.50
N PHE A 73 -2.83 9.49 -0.32
CA PHE A 73 -2.95 8.06 -0.01
C PHE A 73 -4.39 7.64 -0.16
N ILE A 74 -4.63 6.61 -0.97
CA ILE A 74 -5.93 5.99 -1.14
C ILE A 74 -5.78 4.53 -0.79
N THR A 75 -6.36 4.13 0.34
CA THR A 75 -6.36 2.75 0.79
C THR A 75 -7.60 2.05 0.30
N LEU A 76 -7.42 0.88 -0.29
CA LEU A 76 -8.51 0.01 -0.69
C LEU A 76 -8.67 -1.07 0.37
N THR A 77 -9.78 -1.08 1.09
CA THR A 77 -10.05 -2.07 2.14
C THR A 77 -11.10 -3.07 1.72
N LEU A 78 -10.90 -4.30 2.14
CA LEU A 78 -11.82 -5.42 1.99
C LEU A 78 -12.06 -6.05 3.35
N THR A 79 -13.22 -6.65 3.54
CA THR A 79 -13.38 -7.55 4.68
C THR A 79 -12.40 -8.71 4.56
N LYS A 80 -11.98 -9.26 5.71
CA LYS A 80 -11.07 -10.42 5.75
C LYS A 80 -11.62 -11.60 4.93
N GLU A 81 -12.93 -11.83 4.98
CA GLU A 81 -13.60 -12.89 4.23
C GLU A 81 -13.47 -12.66 2.70
N ASN A 82 -13.73 -11.44 2.22
CA ASN A 82 -13.65 -11.12 0.80
C ASN A 82 -12.22 -11.13 0.28
N GLN A 83 -11.26 -10.72 1.11
CA GLN A 83 -9.86 -10.85 0.76
C GLN A 83 -9.45 -12.31 0.62
N LEU A 84 -9.86 -13.15 1.55
CA LEU A 84 -9.62 -14.58 1.52
C LEU A 84 -10.19 -15.24 0.25
N LYS A 85 -11.45 -14.94 -0.09
CA LYS A 85 -12.08 -15.41 -1.34
C LYS A 85 -11.27 -15.03 -2.58
N ARG A 86 -10.77 -13.80 -2.64
CA ARG A 86 -9.95 -13.32 -3.77
C ARG A 86 -8.58 -14.00 -3.84
N VAL A 87 -7.96 -14.26 -2.71
CA VAL A 87 -6.68 -15.00 -2.65
C VAL A 87 -6.86 -16.42 -3.15
N ILE A 88 -7.89 -17.13 -2.68
CA ILE A 88 -8.22 -18.48 -3.13
C ILE A 88 -8.54 -18.48 -4.64
N ALA A 89 -9.33 -17.54 -5.11
CA ALA A 89 -9.69 -17.44 -6.53
C ALA A 89 -8.46 -17.20 -7.44
N ARG A 90 -7.44 -16.48 -6.94
CA ARG A 90 -6.21 -16.16 -7.70
C ARG A 90 -5.18 -17.28 -7.68
N HIS A 91 -5.02 -17.95 -6.53
CA HIS A 91 -3.92 -18.90 -6.29
C HIS A 91 -4.38 -20.36 -6.16
N GLY A 92 -5.70 -20.60 -6.19
CA GLY A 92 -6.31 -21.91 -5.98
C GLY A 92 -6.27 -22.33 -4.50
N GLU A 93 -6.73 -23.55 -4.23
CA GLU A 93 -6.71 -24.15 -2.87
C GLU A 93 -5.28 -24.37 -2.32
N GLN A 94 -4.27 -24.19 -3.18
CA GLN A 94 -2.85 -24.27 -2.81
C GLN A 94 -2.29 -22.95 -2.24
N ALA A 95 -3.13 -21.92 -2.05
CA ALA A 95 -2.78 -20.78 -1.23
C ALA A 95 -2.49 -21.31 0.18
N GLY A 96 -1.24 -21.67 0.44
CA GLY A 96 -0.84 -22.37 1.66
C GLY A 96 -1.08 -21.52 2.91
N ASP A 97 -1.06 -22.17 4.06
CA ASP A 97 -1.26 -21.55 5.38
C ASP A 97 -0.35 -20.32 5.59
N ASP A 98 0.86 -20.34 5.06
CA ASP A 98 1.83 -19.23 5.11
C ASP A 98 1.30 -17.91 4.51
N MET A 99 0.52 -18.02 3.42
CA MET A 99 -0.09 -16.84 2.78
C MET A 99 -1.20 -16.24 3.65
N PHE A 100 -1.98 -17.09 4.32
CA PHE A 100 -3.01 -16.65 5.25
C PHE A 100 -2.41 -16.01 6.50
N GLU A 101 -1.32 -16.55 7.03
CA GLU A 101 -0.60 -15.96 8.15
C GLU A 101 -0.03 -14.59 7.79
N MET A 102 0.55 -14.45 6.61
CA MET A 102 1.03 -13.17 6.11
C MET A 102 -0.09 -12.13 6.01
N PHE A 103 -1.23 -12.47 5.42
CA PHE A 103 -2.37 -11.56 5.34
C PHE A 103 -2.94 -11.22 6.71
N ASN A 104 -3.03 -12.18 7.62
CA ASN A 104 -3.47 -11.94 8.99
C ASN A 104 -2.52 -10.98 9.73
N ALA A 105 -1.22 -11.12 9.54
CA ALA A 105 -0.22 -10.22 10.11
C ALA A 105 -0.39 -8.79 9.54
N MET A 106 -0.55 -8.65 8.22
CA MET A 106 -0.79 -7.34 7.59
C MET A 106 -2.06 -6.65 8.13
N PHE A 107 -3.13 -7.40 8.38
CA PHE A 107 -4.36 -6.84 8.98
C PHE A 107 -4.14 -6.28 10.39
N LYS A 108 -3.27 -6.88 11.19
CA LYS A 108 -2.96 -6.40 12.55
C LYS A 108 -2.26 -5.04 12.55
N PHE A 109 -1.49 -4.76 11.49
CA PHE A 109 -0.70 -3.52 11.37
C PHE A 109 -1.39 -2.45 10.51
N TYR A 110 -2.58 -2.77 9.98
CA TYR A 110 -3.30 -1.81 9.18
C TYR A 110 -3.92 -0.72 10.06
N GLU A 111 -3.53 0.50 9.79
CA GLU A 111 -4.12 1.72 10.36
C GLU A 111 -4.79 2.51 9.24
N GLY A 112 -6.11 2.63 9.32
CA GLY A 112 -6.89 3.51 8.45
C GLY A 112 -6.49 4.98 8.58
N PRO A 113 -7.12 5.85 7.76
CA PRO A 113 -6.94 7.28 7.89
C PRO A 113 -7.23 7.74 9.32
N GLY A 114 -6.27 8.40 9.95
CA GLY A 114 -6.41 8.93 11.30
C GLY A 114 -7.05 10.32 11.34
N ASP A 115 -7.53 10.72 12.52
CA ASP A 115 -8.06 12.06 12.73
C ASP A 115 -7.01 13.12 12.38
N GLY A 116 -7.39 14.07 11.53
CA GLY A 116 -6.52 15.14 11.07
C GLY A 116 -5.40 14.71 10.12
N GLU A 117 -5.38 13.47 9.65
CA GLU A 117 -4.44 13.01 8.65
C GLU A 117 -4.81 13.58 7.28
N LYS A 118 -3.91 14.40 6.72
CA LYS A 118 -4.14 15.07 5.44
C LYS A 118 -4.00 14.10 4.27
N ASN A 119 -4.80 14.34 3.24
CA ASN A 119 -4.70 13.65 1.95
C ASN A 119 -4.68 12.12 2.07
N THR A 120 -5.44 11.57 3.03
CA THR A 120 -5.55 10.13 3.24
C THR A 120 -7.01 9.72 3.22
N TYR A 121 -7.32 8.77 2.37
CA TYR A 121 -8.69 8.32 2.09
C TYR A 121 -8.77 6.81 2.14
N ASN A 122 -9.95 6.31 2.50
CA ASN A 122 -10.26 4.88 2.47
C ASN A 122 -11.42 4.63 1.51
N ILE A 123 -11.30 3.61 0.69
CA ILE A 123 -12.38 3.07 -0.14
C ILE A 123 -12.67 1.65 0.32
N ASP A 124 -13.82 1.45 0.93
CA ASP A 124 -14.30 0.12 1.27
C ASP A 124 -14.85 -0.56 0.01
N ILE A 125 -14.26 -1.68 -0.34
CA ILE A 125 -14.61 -2.45 -1.53
C ILE A 125 -15.61 -3.55 -1.13
N SER A 126 -16.83 -3.46 -1.66
CA SER A 126 -17.84 -4.50 -1.54
C SER A 126 -17.67 -5.58 -2.63
N GLU A 127 -18.32 -6.73 -2.43
CA GLU A 127 -18.23 -7.87 -3.38
C GLU A 127 -18.77 -7.53 -4.77
N ASP A 128 -19.75 -6.65 -4.86
CA ASP A 128 -20.44 -6.24 -6.08
C ASP A 128 -19.74 -5.11 -6.84
N MET A 129 -18.72 -4.49 -6.24
CA MET A 129 -17.97 -3.41 -6.91
C MET A 129 -17.09 -3.96 -8.03
N THR A 130 -17.25 -3.37 -9.20
CA THR A 130 -16.38 -3.60 -10.36
C THR A 130 -15.10 -2.76 -10.26
N PRO A 131 -14.03 -3.10 -11.01
CA PRO A 131 -12.85 -2.24 -11.11
C PRO A 131 -13.16 -0.81 -11.55
N ASN A 132 -14.17 -0.61 -12.41
CA ASN A 132 -14.61 0.72 -12.83
C ASN A 132 -15.26 1.51 -11.69
N ASP A 133 -16.03 0.86 -10.81
CA ASP A 133 -16.62 1.52 -9.64
C ASP A 133 -15.53 2.02 -8.70
N VAL A 134 -14.50 1.20 -8.49
CA VAL A 134 -13.34 1.59 -7.67
C VAL A 134 -12.59 2.75 -8.32
N MET A 135 -12.35 2.68 -9.64
CA MET A 135 -11.68 3.75 -10.38
C MET A 135 -12.45 5.07 -10.29
N ASN A 136 -13.77 5.05 -10.44
CA ASN A 136 -14.60 6.25 -10.32
C ASN A 136 -14.47 6.89 -8.93
N LYS A 137 -14.48 6.08 -7.86
CA LYS A 137 -14.25 6.59 -6.49
C LYS A 137 -12.85 7.19 -6.31
N VAL A 138 -11.82 6.59 -6.90
CA VAL A 138 -10.46 7.14 -6.90
C VAL A 138 -10.43 8.49 -7.59
N LEU A 139 -11.04 8.62 -8.77
CA LEU A 139 -11.10 9.87 -9.53
C LEU A 139 -11.85 10.96 -8.76
N GLU A 140 -12.98 10.64 -8.11
CA GLU A 140 -13.71 11.58 -7.26
C GLU A 140 -12.86 12.13 -6.10
N ILE A 141 -11.95 11.32 -5.56
CA ILE A 141 -11.01 11.76 -4.53
C ILE A 141 -9.96 12.69 -5.15
N LEU A 142 -9.38 12.30 -6.28
CA LEU A 142 -8.32 13.06 -6.94
C LEU A 142 -8.82 14.42 -7.48
N ASP A 143 -10.08 14.52 -7.89
CA ASP A 143 -10.69 15.79 -8.34
C ASP A 143 -10.78 16.85 -7.24
N LYS A 144 -10.56 16.48 -5.97
CA LYS A 144 -10.51 17.41 -4.84
C LYS A 144 -9.13 18.01 -4.60
N HIS A 145 -8.14 17.55 -5.33
CA HIS A 145 -6.72 17.93 -5.24
C HIS A 145 -6.21 18.51 -6.54
#